data_50063f9460894cd7fdec102a1121cf4c
#
_entry.id   50063f9460894cd7fdec102a1121cf4c
#
_cell.length_a   1.000
_cell.length_b   1.000
_cell.length_c   1.000
_cell.angle_alpha   90.00
_cell.angle_beta   90.00
_cell.angle_gamma   90.00
#
_symmetry.space_group_name_H-M   'P 1'
#
loop_
_entity.id
_entity.type
_entity.pdbx_description
1 polymer ?
#
loop_
_entity_poly.entity_id
_entity_poly.type
_entity_poly.pdbx_seq_one_letter_code
_entity_poly.pdbx_strand_id
1 'polypeptide(L)'
;MSKKHIAKPLLSNPIEPYPGLTVSDLNRYLPALQKVNDIDMTIDSMHDGVFLTDGLEGLRKLPSSSIDIIITDPPENPWRGKDRPGSPMTLQEYYKWNNNWLEQAHRVLKSTGALYLFCDWRLSGMYHSMLTNFLHVQTRITWRKMLAGETSKSVTWNNQTADIWFATKTNDFLFHQDIISDQKDIKPSLENVSGPSNLWVDIIDSHRGKSENLNDDKPEALIKRILDASSFKLNWVVDPFMGSGGILSLIHI
;
A
#
# COMPACT_ATOMS: atom_id res chain seq x y z
N MET A 1 -41.79 -14.86 21.68
CA MET A 1 -40.91 -13.67 21.46
C MET A 1 -39.50 -14.05 21.89
N SER A 2 -38.64 -14.37 20.95
CA SER A 2 -37.24 -14.76 21.18
C SER A 2 -36.44 -13.52 21.52
N LYS A 3 -35.83 -13.49 22.71
CA LYS A 3 -34.87 -12.44 23.10
C LYS A 3 -33.62 -12.60 22.25
N LYS A 4 -33.44 -11.68 21.29
CA LYS A 4 -32.16 -11.56 20.60
C LYS A 4 -31.07 -11.26 21.67
N HIS A 5 -30.15 -12.19 21.84
CA HIS A 5 -28.90 -11.91 22.57
C HIS A 5 -28.16 -10.83 21.79
N ILE A 6 -28.25 -9.59 22.26
CA ILE A 6 -27.38 -8.51 21.81
C ILE A 6 -26.03 -8.80 22.47
N ALA A 7 -25.05 -9.17 21.65
CA ALA A 7 -23.68 -9.33 22.13
C ALA A 7 -23.23 -8.02 22.81
N LYS A 8 -22.52 -8.14 23.94
CA LYS A 8 -21.96 -6.95 24.61
C LYS A 8 -20.95 -6.29 23.66
N PRO A 9 -20.99 -4.96 23.51
CA PRO A 9 -20.03 -4.26 22.66
C PRO A 9 -18.60 -4.49 23.20
N LEU A 10 -17.66 -4.73 22.30
CA LEU A 10 -16.24 -4.88 22.61
C LEU A 10 -15.62 -3.58 23.14
N LEU A 11 -16.16 -2.45 22.76
CA LEU A 11 -15.73 -1.12 23.18
C LEU A 11 -16.77 -0.52 24.11
N SER A 12 -16.37 -0.23 25.35
CA SER A 12 -17.24 0.35 26.38
C SER A 12 -17.15 1.87 26.48
N ASN A 13 -16.11 2.49 25.93
CA ASN A 13 -15.91 3.94 25.89
C ASN A 13 -16.04 4.44 24.45
N PRO A 14 -16.59 5.66 24.24
CA PRO A 14 -16.58 6.27 22.93
C PRO A 14 -15.13 6.57 22.51
N ILE A 15 -14.55 5.69 21.73
CA ILE A 15 -13.39 6.01 20.92
C ILE A 15 -13.96 6.88 19.79
N GLU A 16 -13.33 8.00 19.51
CA GLU A 16 -13.72 8.81 18.35
C GLU A 16 -13.72 7.88 17.12
N PRO A 17 -14.85 7.75 16.43
CA PRO A 17 -14.96 6.81 15.33
C PRO A 17 -13.95 7.20 14.24
N TYR A 18 -13.33 6.20 13.66
CA TYR A 18 -12.60 6.39 12.41
C TYR A 18 -13.52 7.10 11.42
N PRO A 19 -13.04 8.07 10.64
CA PRO A 19 -13.90 8.78 9.69
C PRO A 19 -14.64 7.77 8.80
N GLY A 20 -15.95 7.79 8.87
CA GLY A 20 -16.81 6.86 8.14
C GLY A 20 -17.21 5.57 8.86
N LEU A 21 -16.59 5.23 10.01
CA LEU A 21 -16.98 4.09 10.84
C LEU A 21 -17.52 4.54 12.18
N THR A 22 -18.65 3.98 12.57
CA THR A 22 -19.23 4.17 13.91
C THR A 22 -18.66 3.14 14.88
N VAL A 23 -18.79 3.39 16.20
CA VAL A 23 -18.47 2.39 17.25
C VAL A 23 -19.26 1.10 17.04
N SER A 24 -20.48 1.19 16.50
CA SER A 24 -21.30 0.02 16.15
C SER A 24 -20.65 -0.82 15.03
N ASP A 25 -20.09 -0.16 14.04
CA ASP A 25 -19.40 -0.83 12.95
C ASP A 25 -18.12 -1.51 13.43
N LEU A 26 -17.33 -0.83 14.27
CA LEU A 26 -16.14 -1.42 14.88
C LEU A 26 -16.50 -2.66 15.71
N ASN A 27 -17.53 -2.60 16.55
CA ASN A 27 -18.00 -3.74 17.33
C ASN A 27 -18.51 -4.90 16.44
N ARG A 28 -18.98 -4.60 15.24
CA ARG A 28 -19.46 -5.60 14.28
C ARG A 28 -18.33 -6.28 13.53
N TYR A 29 -17.32 -5.51 13.08
CA TYR A 29 -16.29 -6.00 12.16
C TYR A 29 -15.00 -6.47 12.85
N LEU A 30 -14.61 -5.88 13.99
CA LEU A 30 -13.41 -6.32 14.72
C LEU A 30 -13.38 -7.82 15.05
N PRO A 31 -14.50 -8.46 15.45
CA PRO A 31 -14.49 -9.91 15.70
C PRO A 31 -14.28 -10.77 14.46
N ALA A 32 -14.50 -10.22 13.26
CA ALA A 32 -14.30 -10.92 11.99
C ALA A 32 -12.83 -10.87 11.52
N LEU A 33 -11.99 -10.04 12.13
CA LEU A 33 -10.56 -9.99 11.80
C LEU A 33 -9.85 -11.28 12.24
N GLN A 34 -9.15 -11.86 11.28
CA GLN A 34 -8.38 -13.07 11.52
C GLN A 34 -7.05 -12.73 12.22
N LYS A 35 -6.59 -13.60 13.10
CA LYS A 35 -5.28 -13.48 13.74
C LYS A 35 -4.30 -14.40 13.04
N VAL A 36 -3.18 -13.85 12.62
CA VAL A 36 -2.14 -14.61 11.89
C VAL A 36 -1.57 -15.77 12.71
N ASN A 37 -1.55 -15.66 14.05
CA ASN A 37 -1.05 -16.74 14.90
C ASN A 37 -1.92 -18.02 14.87
N ASP A 38 -3.17 -17.90 14.44
CA ASP A 38 -4.12 -19.01 14.35
C ASP A 38 -4.09 -19.69 12.97
N ILE A 39 -3.25 -19.20 12.04
CA ILE A 39 -3.23 -19.66 10.65
C ILE A 39 -1.83 -20.18 10.30
N ASP A 40 -1.76 -21.45 9.99
CA ASP A 40 -0.58 -22.06 9.34
C ASP A 40 -0.85 -22.06 7.82
N MET A 41 -0.36 -21.02 7.14
CA MET A 41 -0.57 -20.84 5.71
C MET A 41 0.41 -21.67 4.90
N THR A 42 -0.12 -22.64 4.18
CA THR A 42 0.58 -23.31 3.08
C THR A 42 0.07 -22.76 1.74
N ILE A 43 0.73 -23.04 0.63
CA ILE A 43 0.27 -22.64 -0.70
C ILE A 43 -1.16 -23.12 -0.96
N ASP A 44 -1.48 -24.33 -0.57
CA ASP A 44 -2.80 -24.95 -0.78
C ASP A 44 -3.88 -24.43 0.17
N SER A 45 -3.49 -23.83 1.29
CA SER A 45 -4.42 -23.26 2.30
C SER A 45 -4.51 -21.75 2.28
N MET A 46 -3.82 -21.09 1.32
CA MET A 46 -3.91 -19.65 1.19
C MET A 46 -5.33 -19.21 0.86
N HIS A 47 -5.80 -18.21 1.56
CA HIS A 47 -7.10 -17.59 1.33
C HIS A 47 -6.97 -16.07 1.49
N ASP A 48 -7.89 -15.34 0.88
CA ASP A 48 -7.99 -13.90 1.02
C ASP A 48 -8.53 -13.53 2.41
N GLY A 49 -8.18 -12.34 2.87
CA GLY A 49 -8.67 -11.84 4.15
C GLY A 49 -7.88 -10.66 4.68
N VAL A 50 -8.44 -10.08 5.73
CA VAL A 50 -7.79 -9.01 6.53
C VAL A 50 -7.30 -9.61 7.82
N PHE A 51 -5.98 -9.52 8.05
CA PHE A 51 -5.33 -10.13 9.20
C PHE A 51 -4.85 -9.06 10.17
N LEU A 52 -5.27 -9.17 11.43
CA LEU A 52 -4.79 -8.30 12.50
C LEU A 52 -3.42 -8.79 13.00
N THR A 53 -2.36 -8.20 12.47
CA THR A 53 -0.98 -8.54 12.81
C THR A 53 -0.03 -7.37 12.53
N ASP A 54 1.20 -7.46 13.02
CA ASP A 54 2.31 -6.66 12.51
C ASP A 54 2.63 -7.09 11.07
N GLY A 55 2.90 -6.14 10.17
CA GLY A 55 3.11 -6.43 8.75
C GLY A 55 4.30 -7.36 8.47
N LEU A 56 5.39 -7.23 9.23
CA LEU A 56 6.55 -8.11 9.12
C LEU A 56 6.21 -9.54 9.58
N GLU A 57 5.51 -9.66 10.71
CA GLU A 57 5.07 -10.98 11.21
C GLU A 57 4.07 -11.63 10.24
N GLY A 58 3.16 -10.84 9.64
CA GLY A 58 2.26 -11.31 8.60
C GLY A 58 3.02 -11.88 7.40
N LEU A 59 3.98 -11.12 6.86
CA LEU A 59 4.82 -11.59 5.76
C LEU A 59 5.56 -12.89 6.10
N ARG A 60 6.07 -13.06 7.33
CA ARG A 60 6.77 -14.28 7.76
C ARG A 60 5.89 -15.53 7.71
N LYS A 61 4.58 -15.39 7.89
CA LYS A 61 3.60 -16.48 7.85
C LYS A 61 3.21 -16.89 6.44
N LEU A 62 3.41 -16.03 5.46
CA LEU A 62 3.12 -16.36 4.07
C LEU A 62 4.15 -17.34 3.51
N PRO A 63 3.73 -18.29 2.66
CA PRO A 63 4.64 -19.21 1.99
C PRO A 63 5.64 -18.49 1.09
N SER A 64 6.84 -19.06 0.94
CA SER A 64 7.82 -18.55 -0.03
C SER A 64 7.29 -18.69 -1.46
N SER A 65 7.59 -17.71 -2.31
CA SER A 65 7.23 -17.72 -3.74
C SER A 65 5.73 -17.94 -4.01
N SER A 66 4.87 -17.33 -3.19
CA SER A 66 3.41 -17.47 -3.26
C SER A 66 2.69 -16.22 -3.76
N ILE A 67 3.31 -15.04 -3.65
CA ILE A 67 2.69 -13.75 -3.92
C ILE A 67 3.08 -13.24 -5.30
N ASP A 68 2.09 -12.77 -6.06
CA ASP A 68 2.29 -12.19 -7.38
C ASP A 68 2.67 -10.71 -7.29
N ILE A 69 1.97 -9.94 -6.44
CA ILE A 69 2.22 -8.51 -6.29
C ILE A 69 2.18 -8.09 -4.83
N ILE A 70 3.12 -7.23 -4.45
CA ILE A 70 3.06 -6.45 -3.22
C ILE A 70 2.83 -5.00 -3.61
N ILE A 71 1.76 -4.38 -3.11
CA ILE A 71 1.48 -2.95 -3.26
C ILE A 71 1.43 -2.38 -1.85
N THR A 72 2.32 -1.42 -1.52
CA THR A 72 2.46 -1.04 -0.13
C THR A 72 2.94 0.38 0.07
N ASP A 73 2.49 0.98 1.17
CA ASP A 73 2.88 2.30 1.66
C ASP A 73 3.39 2.19 3.10
N PRO A 74 4.66 1.79 3.29
CA PRO A 74 5.21 1.60 4.62
C PRO A 74 5.22 2.91 5.40
N PRO A 75 4.92 2.88 6.72
CA PRO A 75 4.90 4.09 7.53
C PRO A 75 6.26 4.79 7.52
N GLU A 76 6.25 6.12 7.32
CA GLU A 76 7.41 7.00 7.21
C GLU A 76 8.24 7.12 8.50
N ASN A 77 8.55 6.23 9.19
CA ASN A 77 9.05 6.17 10.55
C ASN A 77 7.90 5.82 11.51
N PRO A 78 7.63 4.54 11.70
CA PRO A 78 6.45 4.04 12.42
C PRO A 78 6.31 4.55 13.87
N TRP A 79 7.36 5.19 14.39
CA TRP A 79 7.40 5.75 15.74
C TRP A 79 7.32 7.29 15.78
N ARG A 80 7.24 7.95 14.63
CA ARG A 80 7.02 9.39 14.53
C ARG A 80 5.53 9.73 14.50
N GLY A 81 4.81 9.54 15.56
CA GLY A 81 3.43 9.99 15.67
C GLY A 81 3.16 10.53 17.07
N LYS A 82 2.42 11.62 17.20
CA LYS A 82 2.02 12.17 18.50
C LYS A 82 1.20 11.17 19.31
N ASP A 83 0.58 10.19 18.63
CA ASP A 83 -0.41 9.27 19.19
C ASP A 83 0.10 7.83 19.30
N ARG A 84 1.41 7.57 19.04
CA ARG A 84 2.00 6.24 19.17
C ARG A 84 2.92 6.17 20.37
N PRO A 85 2.75 5.19 21.28
CA PRO A 85 3.68 4.99 22.37
C PRO A 85 5.03 4.51 21.84
N GLY A 86 6.09 5.16 22.25
CA GLY A 86 7.47 4.80 21.93
C GLY A 86 8.32 6.01 21.51
N SER A 87 9.63 5.84 21.60
CA SER A 87 10.58 6.81 21.06
C SER A 87 10.67 6.67 19.55
N PRO A 88 10.80 7.78 18.79
CA PRO A 88 11.01 7.70 17.35
C PRO A 88 12.28 6.90 17.05
N MET A 89 12.21 6.03 16.03
CA MET A 89 13.39 5.30 15.55
C MET A 89 14.46 6.27 15.04
N THR A 90 15.70 5.94 15.30
CA THR A 90 16.82 6.54 14.57
C THR A 90 16.75 6.14 13.10
N LEU A 91 17.43 6.87 12.23
CA LEU A 91 17.50 6.53 10.81
C LEU A 91 18.09 5.13 10.58
N GLN A 92 19.06 4.73 11.40
CA GLN A 92 19.68 3.41 11.32
C GLN A 92 18.71 2.28 11.72
N GLU A 93 17.93 2.48 12.78
CA GLU A 93 16.88 1.53 13.20
C GLU A 93 15.79 1.43 12.15
N TYR A 94 15.38 2.55 11.57
CA TYR A 94 14.41 2.59 10.51
C TYR A 94 14.90 1.88 9.25
N TYR A 95 16.16 2.08 8.88
CA TYR A 95 16.81 1.37 7.79
C TYR A 95 16.81 -0.16 8.04
N LYS A 96 17.20 -0.58 9.23
CA LYS A 96 17.21 -2.00 9.62
C LYS A 96 15.81 -2.60 9.60
N TRP A 97 14.83 -1.87 10.12
CA TRP A 97 13.43 -2.31 10.10
C TRP A 97 12.93 -2.51 8.66
N ASN A 98 13.22 -1.57 7.76
CA ASN A 98 12.84 -1.68 6.35
C ASN A 98 13.53 -2.88 5.67
N ASN A 99 14.79 -3.12 5.92
CA ASN A 99 15.49 -4.28 5.36
C ASN A 99 14.84 -5.60 5.80
N ASN A 100 14.38 -5.70 7.04
CA ASN A 100 13.76 -6.92 7.55
C ASN A 100 12.47 -7.27 6.80
N TRP A 101 11.59 -6.31 6.55
CA TRP A 101 10.36 -6.60 5.81
C TRP A 101 10.62 -6.74 4.29
N LEU A 102 11.59 -6.03 3.71
CA LEU A 102 11.97 -6.18 2.31
C LEU A 102 12.56 -7.56 2.02
N GLU A 103 13.35 -8.12 2.93
CA GLU A 103 13.83 -9.50 2.85
C GLU A 103 12.65 -10.49 2.79
N GLN A 104 11.64 -10.31 3.64
CA GLN A 104 10.46 -11.15 3.61
C GLN A 104 9.60 -10.92 2.36
N ALA A 105 9.47 -9.68 1.90
CA ALA A 105 8.81 -9.36 0.64
C ALA A 105 9.48 -10.09 -0.53
N HIS A 106 10.81 -10.05 -0.62
CA HIS A 106 11.55 -10.80 -1.62
C HIS A 106 11.30 -12.32 -1.50
N ARG A 107 11.28 -12.87 -0.28
CA ARG A 107 11.05 -14.31 -0.06
C ARG A 107 9.68 -14.75 -0.55
N VAL A 108 8.62 -14.01 -0.22
CA VAL A 108 7.24 -14.38 -0.56
C VAL A 108 6.88 -14.12 -2.02
N LEU A 109 7.51 -13.18 -2.69
CA LEU A 109 7.28 -12.91 -4.11
C LEU A 109 7.64 -14.15 -4.97
N LYS A 110 6.80 -14.47 -5.95
CA LYS A 110 7.11 -15.42 -7.03
C LYS A 110 8.27 -14.90 -7.88
N SER A 111 8.90 -15.74 -8.67
CA SER A 111 9.98 -15.31 -9.60
C SER A 111 9.53 -14.23 -10.57
N THR A 112 8.26 -14.25 -10.99
CA THR A 112 7.63 -13.24 -11.85
C THR A 112 6.99 -12.09 -11.07
N GLY A 113 7.11 -12.10 -9.74
CA GLY A 113 6.41 -11.18 -8.85
C GLY A 113 6.99 -9.78 -8.82
N ALA A 114 6.15 -8.81 -8.48
CA ALA A 114 6.45 -7.38 -8.49
C ALA A 114 6.14 -6.72 -7.14
N LEU A 115 6.87 -5.66 -6.84
CA LEU A 115 6.67 -4.76 -5.70
C LEU A 115 6.42 -3.35 -6.21
N TYR A 116 5.34 -2.73 -5.75
CA TYR A 116 5.08 -1.30 -5.86
C TYR A 116 5.11 -0.66 -4.48
N LEU A 117 6.10 0.18 -4.25
CA LEU A 117 6.36 0.81 -2.96
C LEU A 117 6.16 2.31 -3.05
N PHE A 118 5.15 2.81 -2.33
CA PHE A 118 4.94 4.24 -2.18
C PHE A 118 5.88 4.83 -1.16
N CYS A 119 6.42 6.01 -1.43
CA CYS A 119 7.23 6.72 -0.46
C CYS A 119 7.23 8.23 -0.67
N ASP A 120 7.55 8.95 0.41
CA ASP A 120 7.87 10.37 0.33
C ASP A 120 9.22 10.56 -0.37
N TRP A 121 9.35 11.67 -1.11
CA TRP A 121 10.58 12.01 -1.83
C TRP A 121 11.84 12.04 -0.95
N ARG A 122 11.69 12.39 0.33
CA ARG A 122 12.80 12.44 1.30
C ARG A 122 13.38 11.06 1.59
N LEU A 123 12.60 10.03 1.47
CA LEU A 123 12.98 8.64 1.71
C LEU A 123 13.28 7.88 0.41
N SER A 124 12.98 8.48 -0.75
CA SER A 124 13.08 7.84 -2.07
C SER A 124 14.49 7.29 -2.35
N GLY A 125 15.54 8.07 -2.05
CA GLY A 125 16.92 7.61 -2.24
C GLY A 125 17.31 6.46 -1.31
N MET A 126 16.83 6.46 -0.07
CA MET A 126 17.02 5.36 0.88
C MET A 126 16.35 4.07 0.37
N TYR A 127 15.10 4.16 -0.07
CA TYR A 127 14.38 2.99 -0.61
C TYR A 127 15.01 2.46 -1.89
N HIS A 128 15.49 3.33 -2.79
CA HIS A 128 16.24 2.88 -3.96
C HIS A 128 17.44 2.01 -3.57
N SER A 129 18.26 2.50 -2.64
CA SER A 129 19.44 1.77 -2.16
C SER A 129 19.07 0.44 -1.51
N MET A 130 17.99 0.38 -0.74
CA MET A 130 17.55 -0.87 -0.10
C MET A 130 16.95 -1.84 -1.12
N LEU A 131 16.09 -1.38 -2.03
CA LEU A 131 15.46 -2.22 -3.03
C LEU A 131 16.49 -2.93 -3.90
N THR A 132 17.56 -2.25 -4.31
CA THR A 132 18.63 -2.84 -5.14
C THR A 132 19.40 -3.98 -4.46
N ASN A 133 19.30 -4.13 -3.13
CA ASN A 133 19.90 -5.26 -2.42
C ASN A 133 19.06 -6.54 -2.53
N PHE A 134 17.77 -6.44 -2.80
CA PHE A 134 16.83 -7.57 -2.79
C PHE A 134 16.15 -7.80 -4.13
N LEU A 135 15.89 -6.74 -4.91
CA LEU A 135 15.04 -6.75 -6.08
C LEU A 135 15.70 -6.04 -7.26
N HIS A 136 15.19 -6.30 -8.45
CA HIS A 136 15.55 -5.56 -9.65
C HIS A 136 14.66 -4.31 -9.76
N VAL A 137 15.22 -3.14 -9.50
CA VAL A 137 14.50 -1.88 -9.63
C VAL A 137 14.30 -1.58 -11.11
N GLN A 138 13.04 -1.55 -11.55
CA GLN A 138 12.67 -1.31 -12.95
C GLN A 138 12.56 0.18 -13.24
N THR A 139 11.80 0.92 -12.42
CA THR A 139 11.65 2.36 -12.59
C THR A 139 11.14 3.04 -11.31
N ARG A 140 11.31 4.36 -11.27
CA ARG A 140 10.61 5.23 -10.34
C ARG A 140 9.47 5.89 -11.09
N ILE A 141 8.25 5.71 -10.60
CA ILE A 141 7.07 6.41 -11.05
C ILE A 141 6.90 7.65 -10.20
N THR A 142 6.75 8.82 -10.83
CA THR A 142 6.45 10.06 -10.15
C THR A 142 4.98 10.40 -10.34
N TRP A 143 4.23 10.38 -9.25
CA TRP A 143 2.82 10.74 -9.25
C TRP A 143 2.62 12.17 -8.73
N ARG A 144 1.86 12.98 -9.48
CA ARG A 144 1.49 14.33 -9.07
C ARG A 144 0.34 14.28 -8.05
N LYS A 145 0.64 14.63 -6.80
CA LYS A 145 -0.39 14.87 -5.77
C LYS A 145 -1.02 16.24 -6.02
N MET A 146 -2.33 16.30 -6.19
CA MET A 146 -3.04 17.58 -6.19
C MET A 146 -3.30 18.01 -4.74
N LEU A 147 -2.62 19.04 -4.29
CA LEU A 147 -2.87 19.65 -2.98
C LEU A 147 -4.11 20.52 -3.11
N ALA A 148 -5.24 20.09 -2.55
CA ALA A 148 -6.42 20.95 -2.44
C ALA A 148 -6.18 22.01 -1.35
N GLY A 149 -6.11 23.27 -1.74
CA GLY A 149 -6.36 24.40 -0.86
C GLY A 149 -5.27 24.85 0.12
N GLU A 150 -4.13 24.20 0.18
CA GLU A 150 -3.04 24.67 1.04
C GLU A 150 -2.24 25.79 0.36
N THR A 151 -2.57 27.01 0.65
CA THR A 151 -1.67 28.17 0.50
C THR A 151 -0.64 28.19 1.64
N SER A 152 0.10 27.09 1.83
CA SER A 152 1.24 27.14 2.74
C SER A 152 2.25 28.11 2.12
N LYS A 153 2.61 29.16 2.86
CA LYS A 153 3.71 30.05 2.50
C LYS A 153 5.02 29.29 2.66
N SER A 154 5.28 28.38 1.69
CA SER A 154 6.56 27.70 1.64
C SER A 154 7.65 28.71 1.27
N VAL A 155 8.75 28.70 1.99
CA VAL A 155 9.95 29.50 1.65
C VAL A 155 10.76 28.89 0.51
N THR A 156 10.34 27.72 -0.01
CA THR A 156 10.99 27.00 -1.11
C THR A 156 9.92 26.38 -2.03
N TRP A 157 10.32 25.50 -2.94
CA TRP A 157 9.43 24.79 -3.84
C TRP A 157 8.42 23.94 -3.08
N ASN A 158 7.14 24.04 -3.44
CA ASN A 158 6.10 23.16 -2.89
C ASN A 158 6.27 21.75 -3.45
N ASN A 159 6.34 20.77 -2.57
CA ASN A 159 6.33 19.38 -2.99
C ASN A 159 4.93 18.94 -3.43
N GLN A 160 4.76 18.67 -4.71
CA GLN A 160 3.50 18.23 -5.31
C GLN A 160 3.57 16.81 -5.83
N THR A 161 4.60 16.04 -5.45
CA THR A 161 4.81 14.70 -5.99
C THR A 161 4.97 13.67 -4.88
N ALA A 162 4.69 12.42 -5.23
CA ALA A 162 5.09 11.26 -4.47
C ALA A 162 5.79 10.27 -5.42
N ASP A 163 6.69 9.50 -4.88
CA ASP A 163 7.40 8.46 -5.61
C ASP A 163 6.76 7.10 -5.38
N ILE A 164 6.73 6.29 -6.43
CA ILE A 164 6.36 4.88 -6.37
C ILE A 164 7.51 4.10 -7.01
N TRP A 165 8.17 3.26 -6.24
CA TRP A 165 9.19 2.39 -6.78
C TRP A 165 8.54 1.13 -7.34
N PHE A 166 8.79 0.86 -8.61
CA PHE A 166 8.45 -0.41 -9.25
C PHE A 166 9.71 -1.28 -9.31
N ALA A 167 9.65 -2.41 -8.64
CA ALA A 167 10.73 -3.37 -8.59
C ALA A 167 10.18 -4.80 -8.76
N THR A 168 10.99 -5.71 -9.28
CA THR A 168 10.60 -7.09 -9.59
C THR A 168 11.59 -8.07 -8.98
N LYS A 169 11.13 -9.29 -8.70
CA LYS A 169 12.02 -10.30 -8.12
C LYS A 169 13.10 -10.75 -9.08
N THR A 170 12.76 -10.88 -10.36
CA THR A 170 13.71 -11.20 -11.45
C THR A 170 13.44 -10.27 -12.64
N ASN A 171 14.21 -10.45 -13.72
CA ASN A 171 13.95 -9.74 -14.98
C ASN A 171 12.83 -10.39 -15.81
N ASP A 172 12.35 -11.58 -15.41
CA ASP A 172 11.17 -12.22 -16.01
C ASP A 172 9.94 -11.87 -15.16
N PHE A 173 9.23 -10.82 -15.54
CA PHE A 173 8.09 -10.30 -14.80
C PHE A 173 6.91 -9.98 -15.71
N LEU A 174 5.71 -9.95 -15.12
CA LEU A 174 4.49 -9.62 -15.80
C LEU A 174 4.32 -8.12 -15.92
N PHE A 175 4.12 -7.63 -17.16
CA PHE A 175 3.76 -6.24 -17.43
C PHE A 175 2.94 -6.11 -18.71
N HIS A 176 1.70 -5.59 -18.58
CA HIS A 176 0.74 -5.43 -19.66
C HIS A 176 0.87 -4.07 -20.35
N GLN A 177 1.88 -3.91 -21.18
CA GLN A 177 2.14 -2.64 -21.87
C GLN A 177 0.96 -2.20 -22.73
N ASP A 178 0.30 -3.12 -23.43
CA ASP A 178 -0.80 -2.82 -24.35
C ASP A 178 -2.02 -2.27 -23.61
N ILE A 179 -2.38 -2.85 -22.45
CA ILE A 179 -3.52 -2.40 -21.64
C ILE A 179 -3.32 -0.96 -21.16
N ILE A 180 -2.10 -0.63 -20.75
CA ILE A 180 -1.77 0.71 -20.25
C ILE A 180 -1.69 1.72 -21.40
N SER A 181 -1.22 1.32 -22.57
CA SER A 181 -1.09 2.20 -23.75
C SER A 181 -2.45 2.57 -24.37
N ASP A 182 -3.44 1.70 -24.24
CA ASP A 182 -4.81 1.92 -24.77
C ASP A 182 -5.67 2.86 -23.92
N GLN A 183 -5.21 3.27 -22.74
CA GLN A 183 -5.90 4.25 -21.92
C GLN A 183 -5.84 5.64 -22.59
N LYS A 184 -6.86 5.96 -23.39
CA LYS A 184 -6.97 7.16 -24.26
C LYS A 184 -6.90 8.50 -23.56
N ASP A 185 -6.97 8.53 -22.23
CA ASP A 185 -6.94 9.74 -21.43
C ASP A 185 -5.51 10.25 -21.16
N ILE A 186 -4.50 9.44 -21.45
CA ILE A 186 -3.10 9.84 -21.33
C ILE A 186 -2.68 10.40 -22.70
N LYS A 187 -2.93 11.69 -22.92
CA LYS A 187 -2.32 12.38 -24.06
C LYS A 187 -0.80 12.34 -23.88
N PRO A 188 -0.05 11.72 -24.79
CA PRO A 188 1.40 11.79 -24.75
C PRO A 188 1.79 13.27 -24.88
N SER A 189 2.33 13.85 -23.82
CA SER A 189 2.76 15.26 -23.82
C SER A 189 4.03 15.50 -24.64
N LEU A 190 4.62 14.43 -25.13
CA LEU A 190 5.81 14.48 -25.98
C LEU A 190 5.61 13.53 -27.17
N GLU A 191 5.61 14.10 -28.36
CA GLU A 191 5.63 13.35 -29.61
C GLU A 191 6.85 12.41 -29.60
N ASN A 192 6.62 11.12 -29.86
CA ASN A 192 7.62 10.05 -30.03
C ASN A 192 8.07 9.24 -28.80
N VAL A 193 7.37 9.26 -27.67
CA VAL A 193 7.62 8.27 -26.61
C VAL A 193 6.66 7.09 -26.82
N SER A 194 7.19 5.94 -27.21
CA SER A 194 6.44 4.69 -27.26
C SER A 194 6.40 4.04 -25.87
N GLY A 195 5.22 3.65 -25.43
CA GLY A 195 5.02 2.95 -24.16
C GLY A 195 4.49 3.81 -23.00
N PRO A 196 4.11 3.18 -21.89
CA PRO A 196 3.52 3.86 -20.75
C PRO A 196 4.53 4.77 -20.04
N SER A 197 4.07 5.97 -19.67
CA SER A 197 4.88 6.95 -18.96
C SER A 197 5.00 6.61 -17.47
N ASN A 198 6.18 6.83 -16.90
CA ASN A 198 6.39 6.79 -15.46
C ASN A 198 6.11 8.15 -14.76
N LEU A 199 5.57 9.13 -15.49
CA LEU A 199 5.11 10.40 -14.96
C LEU A 199 3.57 10.42 -14.98
N TRP A 200 2.96 10.28 -13.80
CA TRP A 200 1.51 10.22 -13.63
C TRP A 200 0.95 11.55 -13.14
N VAL A 201 0.46 12.35 -14.08
CA VAL A 201 -0.11 13.69 -13.82
C VAL A 201 -1.63 13.74 -14.00
N ASP A 202 -2.19 12.70 -14.55
CA ASP A 202 -3.60 12.55 -14.94
C ASP A 202 -4.49 11.97 -13.84
N ILE A 203 -3.90 11.35 -12.81
CA ILE A 203 -4.63 10.78 -11.68
C ILE A 203 -4.85 11.85 -10.63
N ILE A 204 -6.10 12.28 -10.51
CA ILE A 204 -6.53 13.31 -9.55
C ILE A 204 -6.98 12.64 -8.25
N ASP A 205 -6.45 13.12 -7.14
CA ASP A 205 -6.93 12.75 -5.81
C ASP A 205 -8.26 13.47 -5.52
N SER A 206 -9.37 12.82 -5.83
CA SER A 206 -10.73 13.38 -5.66
C SER A 206 -11.25 13.30 -4.21
N HIS A 207 -10.53 12.61 -3.32
CA HIS A 207 -10.98 12.37 -1.94
C HIS A 207 -10.51 13.44 -0.96
N ARG A 208 -9.56 14.30 -1.35
CA ARG A 208 -9.09 15.42 -0.53
C ARG A 208 -10.12 16.54 -0.48
N GLY A 209 -10.66 16.79 0.68
CA GLY A 209 -11.61 17.89 0.97
C GLY A 209 -12.86 17.47 1.72
N LYS A 210 -13.10 16.18 1.95
CA LYS A 210 -14.29 15.70 2.65
C LYS A 210 -14.05 15.25 4.09
N SER A 211 -12.80 15.01 4.50
CA SER A 211 -12.47 14.65 5.89
C SER A 211 -11.00 14.96 6.18
N GLU A 212 -10.73 15.63 7.32
CA GLU A 212 -9.37 15.98 7.77
C GLU A 212 -8.49 14.76 8.13
N ASN A 213 -9.08 13.57 8.25
CA ASN A 213 -8.42 12.36 8.73
C ASN A 213 -8.16 11.28 7.66
N LEU A 214 -8.54 11.50 6.38
CA LEU A 214 -8.31 10.58 5.26
C LEU A 214 -7.10 10.99 4.39
N ASN A 215 -6.11 11.66 4.98
CA ASN A 215 -5.00 12.25 4.24
C ASN A 215 -4.02 11.23 3.62
N ASP A 216 -4.15 9.95 3.94
CA ASP A 216 -3.20 8.91 3.51
C ASP A 216 -3.76 7.91 2.48
N ASP A 217 -5.07 7.98 2.16
CA ASP A 217 -5.65 7.08 1.17
C ASP A 217 -5.14 7.40 -0.24
N LYS A 218 -4.69 6.36 -0.93
CA LYS A 218 -4.28 6.50 -2.33
C LYS A 218 -5.52 6.50 -3.24
N PRO A 219 -5.55 7.33 -4.30
CA PRO A 219 -6.63 7.29 -5.26
C PRO A 219 -6.85 5.89 -5.85
N GLU A 220 -8.10 5.48 -5.96
CA GLU A 220 -8.48 4.19 -6.55
C GLU A 220 -7.87 4.01 -7.95
N ALA A 221 -7.93 5.04 -8.79
CA ALA A 221 -7.38 5.03 -10.14
C ALA A 221 -5.87 4.70 -10.19
N LEU A 222 -5.14 5.07 -9.15
CA LEU A 222 -3.71 4.81 -9.05
C LEU A 222 -3.44 3.32 -8.80
N ILE A 223 -4.16 2.73 -7.84
CA ILE A 223 -4.04 1.30 -7.53
C ILE A 223 -4.54 0.45 -8.70
N LYS A 224 -5.67 0.87 -9.31
CA LYS A 224 -6.20 0.19 -10.50
C LYS A 224 -5.17 0.15 -11.63
N ARG A 225 -4.48 1.27 -11.91
CA ARG A 225 -3.43 1.32 -12.93
C ARG A 225 -2.30 0.34 -12.66
N ILE A 226 -1.88 0.20 -11.40
CA ILE A 226 -0.86 -0.78 -10.99
C ILE A 226 -1.36 -2.21 -11.24
N LEU A 227 -2.59 -2.51 -10.85
CA LEU A 227 -3.18 -3.84 -11.04
C LEU A 227 -3.35 -4.16 -12.52
N ASP A 228 -3.87 -3.24 -13.32
CA ASP A 228 -4.02 -3.40 -14.77
C ASP A 228 -2.66 -3.65 -15.46
N ALA A 229 -1.59 -3.01 -14.97
CA ALA A 229 -0.25 -3.16 -15.51
C ALA A 229 0.40 -4.49 -15.19
N SER A 230 0.18 -5.04 -14.00
CA SER A 230 1.04 -6.08 -13.45
C SER A 230 0.29 -7.27 -12.84
N SER A 231 -1.03 -7.41 -13.09
CA SER A 231 -1.78 -8.54 -12.55
C SER A 231 -2.75 -9.17 -13.55
N PHE A 232 -3.07 -10.43 -13.28
CA PHE A 232 -4.20 -11.15 -13.86
C PHE A 232 -5.23 -11.45 -12.77
N LYS A 233 -6.43 -11.87 -13.18
CA LYS A 233 -7.40 -12.48 -12.26
C LYS A 233 -6.76 -13.67 -11.54
N LEU A 234 -7.08 -13.83 -10.27
CA LEU A 234 -6.57 -14.88 -9.38
C LEU A 234 -5.09 -14.72 -8.97
N ASN A 235 -4.46 -13.58 -9.26
CA ASN A 235 -3.17 -13.28 -8.66
C ASN A 235 -3.31 -12.96 -7.17
N TRP A 236 -2.33 -13.39 -6.38
CA TRP A 236 -2.22 -13.03 -4.97
C TRP A 236 -1.59 -11.65 -4.82
N VAL A 237 -2.34 -10.75 -4.24
CA VAL A 237 -1.90 -9.37 -3.94
C VAL A 237 -1.85 -9.18 -2.43
N VAL A 238 -0.76 -8.59 -1.93
CA VAL A 238 -0.55 -8.35 -0.49
C VAL A 238 -0.21 -6.90 -0.25
N ASP A 239 -0.83 -6.33 0.79
CA ASP A 239 -0.43 -5.06 1.40
C ASP A 239 -0.10 -5.29 2.88
N PRO A 240 1.19 -5.34 3.27
CA PRO A 240 1.59 -5.55 4.65
C PRO A 240 1.38 -4.32 5.55
N PHE A 241 1.12 -3.14 4.99
CA PHE A 241 0.93 -1.87 5.71
C PHE A 241 -0.34 -1.17 5.27
N MET A 242 -1.47 -1.86 5.33
CA MET A 242 -2.73 -1.52 4.69
C MET A 242 -3.36 -0.17 5.08
N GLY A 243 -2.94 0.43 6.20
CA GLY A 243 -3.53 1.68 6.68
C GLY A 243 -5.05 1.58 6.82
N SER A 244 -5.79 2.43 6.09
CA SER A 244 -7.26 2.42 6.03
C SER A 244 -7.85 1.28 5.20
N GLY A 245 -7.03 0.52 4.45
CA GLY A 245 -7.48 -0.56 3.58
C GLY A 245 -7.84 -0.13 2.16
N GLY A 246 -7.49 1.06 1.74
CA GLY A 246 -7.79 1.58 0.40
C GLY A 246 -7.27 0.68 -0.74
N ILE A 247 -6.10 0.06 -0.57
CA ILE A 247 -5.56 -0.89 -1.54
C ILE A 247 -6.39 -2.18 -1.54
N LEU A 248 -6.72 -2.70 -0.35
CA LEU A 248 -7.45 -3.97 -0.22
C LEU A 248 -8.87 -3.90 -0.79
N SER A 249 -9.53 -2.75 -0.74
CA SER A 249 -10.89 -2.57 -1.27
C SER A 249 -10.97 -2.81 -2.78
N LEU A 250 -9.86 -2.68 -3.50
CA LEU A 250 -9.78 -2.80 -4.97
C LEU A 250 -9.35 -4.18 -5.44
N ILE A 251 -8.74 -4.98 -4.57
CA ILE A 251 -8.27 -6.32 -4.89
C ILE A 251 -9.45 -7.31 -4.99
N HIS A 252 -10.55 -7.01 -4.32
CA HIS A 252 -11.75 -7.85 -4.26
C HIS A 252 -12.81 -7.55 -5.33
N ILE A 253 -12.50 -6.71 -6.32
CA ILE A 253 -13.34 -6.40 -7.47
C ILE A 253 -12.85 -7.23 -8.67
#